data_d2f7649bd63c8ee9079757b82134e5f8
#
_entry.id   d2f7649bd63c8ee9079757b82134e5f8
#
_cell.length_a   1.000
_cell.length_b   1.000
_cell.length_c   1.000
_cell.angle_alpha   90.00
_cell.angle_beta   90.00
_cell.angle_gamma   90.00
#
_symmetry.space_group_name_H-M   'P 1'
#
loop_
_entity.id
_entity.type
_entity.pdbx_description
1 polymer ?
#
loop_
_entity_poly.entity_id
_entity_poly.type
_entity_poly.pdbx_seq_one_letter_code
_entity_poly.pdbx_strand_id
1 'polypeptide(L)'
;ATDHFCWSGPGWGTKDGFDLVHEALNSKVESLDIDAMDITPEKVGKFDVVMFLGVLYHLQDPMAGLRVAAEVCNELLIVETHVDDLHRWKPSMVYFPGDSLNNDDTNYWAPNVAAMKGMLKDLGFARVEVVYPKRPWLRYSWPVRYLSSIKGLFSGRGSFRQTMNQGRMSFHAYR
;
A
#
# COMPACT_ATOMS: atom_id res chain seq x y z
N ALA A 1 -8.64 12.59 -7.39
CA ALA A 1 -7.81 12.30 -6.22
C ALA A 1 -8.67 12.40 -4.95
N THR A 2 -8.45 11.51 -3.99
CA THR A 2 -9.20 11.49 -2.73
C THR A 2 -8.24 11.36 -1.56
N ASP A 3 -8.51 12.08 -0.51
CA ASP A 3 -7.92 11.94 0.82
C ASP A 3 -8.87 12.61 1.83
N HIS A 4 -8.88 12.13 3.05
CA HIS A 4 -9.55 12.77 4.17
C HIS A 4 -8.57 12.93 5.32
N PHE A 5 -7.83 11.87 5.63
CA PHE A 5 -6.99 11.81 6.83
C PHE A 5 -6.00 12.98 6.91
N CYS A 6 -5.30 13.29 5.82
CA CYS A 6 -4.35 14.39 5.76
C CYS A 6 -4.97 15.72 5.30
N TRP A 7 -6.13 15.73 4.62
CA TRP A 7 -6.69 16.98 4.08
C TRP A 7 -7.51 17.75 5.11
N SER A 8 -8.47 17.11 5.74
CA SER A 8 -9.34 17.75 6.74
C SER A 8 -9.55 16.90 8.00
N GLY A 9 -9.02 15.69 8.02
CA GLY A 9 -9.13 14.74 9.12
C GLY A 9 -8.05 14.96 10.19
N PRO A 10 -7.85 13.97 11.07
CA PRO A 10 -6.93 14.07 12.22
C PRO A 10 -5.47 13.86 11.87
N GLY A 11 -5.12 13.74 10.58
CA GLY A 11 -3.76 13.46 10.13
C GLY A 11 -2.78 14.62 10.36
N TRP A 12 -1.53 14.35 10.08
CA TRP A 12 -0.41 15.27 10.28
C TRP A 12 -0.15 16.22 9.10
N GLY A 13 -0.88 16.07 8.01
CA GLY A 13 -0.71 16.84 6.78
C GLY A 13 -1.79 17.90 6.57
N THR A 14 -1.71 18.56 5.42
CA THR A 14 -2.73 19.47 4.89
C THR A 14 -2.90 19.23 3.40
N LYS A 15 -3.96 19.78 2.80
CA LYS A 15 -4.17 19.75 1.35
C LYS A 15 -3.26 20.67 0.56
N ASP A 16 -2.54 21.57 1.22
CA ASP A 16 -1.76 22.66 0.58
C ASP A 16 -0.76 22.14 -0.44
N GLY A 17 -0.10 21.01 -0.15
CA GLY A 17 0.85 20.40 -1.09
C GLY A 17 0.19 19.92 -2.38
N PHE A 18 -1.01 19.31 -2.27
CA PHE A 18 -1.80 18.94 -3.44
C PHE A 18 -2.24 20.15 -4.23
N ASP A 19 -2.81 21.16 -3.57
CA ASP A 19 -3.32 22.35 -4.21
C ASP A 19 -2.21 23.15 -4.93
N LEU A 20 -1.03 23.26 -4.32
CA LEU A 20 0.15 23.90 -4.94
C LEU A 20 0.57 23.19 -6.23
N VAL A 21 0.69 21.86 -6.20
CA VAL A 21 1.08 21.08 -7.38
C VAL A 21 -0.02 21.11 -8.44
N HIS A 22 -1.28 21.03 -8.02
CA HIS A 22 -2.42 21.09 -8.89
C HIS A 22 -2.46 22.40 -9.68
N GLU A 23 -2.25 23.55 -9.00
CA GLU A 23 -2.15 24.86 -9.60
C GLU A 23 -0.92 24.99 -10.53
N ALA A 24 0.26 24.63 -10.02
CA ALA A 24 1.52 24.75 -10.79
C ALA A 24 1.51 23.96 -12.10
N LEU A 25 0.83 22.81 -12.13
CA LEU A 25 0.71 21.97 -13.32
C LEU A 25 -0.53 22.28 -14.16
N ASN A 26 -1.37 23.24 -13.74
CA ASN A 26 -2.69 23.47 -14.34
C ASN A 26 -3.46 22.14 -14.52
N SER A 27 -3.47 21.33 -13.46
CA SER A 27 -3.99 19.97 -13.48
C SER A 27 -5.52 19.96 -13.64
N LYS A 28 -6.04 18.96 -14.33
CA LYS A 28 -7.49 18.69 -14.46
C LYS A 28 -7.98 17.61 -13.50
N VAL A 29 -7.15 17.18 -12.58
CA VAL A 29 -7.51 16.15 -11.60
C VAL A 29 -8.54 16.74 -10.63
N GLU A 30 -9.72 16.15 -10.57
CA GLU A 30 -10.71 16.49 -9.55
C GLU A 30 -10.26 16.00 -8.19
N SER A 31 -10.52 16.77 -7.14
CA SER A 31 -10.22 16.38 -5.76
C SER A 31 -11.50 16.30 -4.93
N LEU A 32 -11.60 15.24 -4.13
CA LEU A 32 -12.73 15.02 -3.23
C LEU A 32 -12.19 14.66 -1.84
N ASP A 33 -12.57 15.45 -0.84
CA ASP A 33 -12.30 15.17 0.55
C ASP A 33 -13.30 14.10 1.03
N ILE A 34 -12.82 12.85 1.13
CA ILE A 34 -13.64 11.70 1.49
C ILE A 34 -12.75 10.62 2.12
N ASP A 35 -13.23 10.01 3.21
CA ASP A 35 -12.58 8.85 3.79
C ASP A 35 -12.55 7.67 2.80
N ALA A 36 -11.43 6.97 2.77
CA ALA A 36 -11.25 5.84 1.85
C ALA A 36 -12.34 4.77 2.02
N MET A 37 -12.86 4.59 3.23
CA MET A 37 -13.91 3.62 3.52
C MET A 37 -15.31 4.07 3.11
N ASP A 38 -15.49 5.37 2.82
CA ASP A 38 -16.77 5.95 2.38
C ASP A 38 -16.89 6.07 0.86
N ILE A 39 -15.87 5.69 0.12
CA ILE A 39 -15.86 5.69 -1.35
C ILE A 39 -16.83 4.62 -1.87
N THR A 40 -17.74 5.03 -2.75
CA THR A 40 -18.65 4.11 -3.46
C THR A 40 -18.78 4.52 -4.93
N PRO A 41 -19.21 3.60 -5.82
CA PRO A 41 -19.46 3.94 -7.23
C PRO A 41 -20.45 5.07 -7.43
N GLU A 42 -21.41 5.25 -6.52
CA GLU A 42 -22.42 6.31 -6.58
C GLU A 42 -21.81 7.68 -6.26
N LYS A 43 -20.80 7.75 -5.39
CA LYS A 43 -20.13 8.99 -4.99
C LYS A 43 -19.06 9.42 -5.97
N VAL A 44 -18.27 8.49 -6.49
CA VAL A 44 -17.07 8.80 -7.29
C VAL A 44 -17.11 8.27 -8.71
N GLY A 45 -18.05 7.40 -9.05
CA GLY A 45 -18.09 6.69 -10.33
C GLY A 45 -17.17 5.48 -10.36
N LYS A 46 -16.95 4.94 -11.56
CA LYS A 46 -16.02 3.84 -11.84
C LYS A 46 -14.90 4.30 -12.77
N PHE A 47 -13.73 3.70 -12.60
CA PHE A 47 -12.51 4.07 -13.31
C PHE A 47 -11.84 2.83 -13.90
N ASP A 48 -11.26 2.94 -15.09
CA ASP A 48 -10.50 1.85 -15.70
C ASP A 48 -9.21 1.58 -14.92
N VAL A 49 -8.60 2.61 -14.34
CA VAL A 49 -7.42 2.50 -13.48
C VAL A 49 -7.68 3.14 -12.13
N VAL A 50 -7.51 2.37 -11.07
CA VAL A 50 -7.58 2.86 -9.68
C VAL A 50 -6.21 2.72 -9.04
N MET A 51 -5.74 3.78 -8.38
CA MET A 51 -4.49 3.80 -7.61
C MET A 51 -4.78 3.85 -6.12
N PHE A 52 -4.41 2.79 -5.40
CA PHE A 52 -4.56 2.63 -3.95
C PHE A 52 -3.16 2.56 -3.33
N LEU A 53 -2.55 3.72 -3.16
CA LEU A 53 -1.13 3.86 -2.86
C LEU A 53 -0.90 4.38 -1.46
N GLY A 54 -0.18 3.60 -0.63
CA GLY A 54 0.18 4.00 0.72
C GLY A 54 -0.99 4.00 1.72
N VAL A 55 -2.10 3.33 1.42
CA VAL A 55 -3.33 3.38 2.23
C VAL A 55 -3.54 2.08 3.02
N LEU A 56 -3.32 0.93 2.40
CA LEU A 56 -3.76 -0.37 2.92
C LEU A 56 -3.28 -0.67 4.34
N TYR A 57 -2.02 -0.38 4.64
CA TYR A 57 -1.42 -0.69 5.93
C TYR A 57 -1.89 0.24 7.07
N HIS A 58 -2.55 1.36 6.75
CA HIS A 58 -3.16 2.26 7.71
C HIS A 58 -4.62 1.89 8.05
N LEU A 59 -5.23 0.96 7.34
CA LEU A 59 -6.62 0.57 7.58
C LEU A 59 -6.71 -0.50 8.66
N GLN A 60 -7.63 -0.34 9.60
CA GLN A 60 -7.92 -1.36 10.60
C GLN A 60 -8.54 -2.62 9.96
N ASP A 61 -9.37 -2.44 8.91
CA ASP A 61 -9.89 -3.53 8.06
C ASP A 61 -9.31 -3.40 6.63
N PRO A 62 -8.13 -3.97 6.37
CA PRO A 62 -7.49 -3.87 5.06
C PRO A 62 -8.26 -4.60 3.95
N MET A 63 -9.05 -5.64 4.29
CA MET A 63 -9.83 -6.34 3.28
C MET A 63 -11.05 -5.53 2.84
N ALA A 64 -11.70 -4.82 3.76
CA ALA A 64 -12.77 -3.89 3.42
C ALA A 64 -12.24 -2.73 2.55
N GLY A 65 -11.07 -2.17 2.87
CA GLY A 65 -10.45 -1.13 2.04
C GLY A 65 -10.13 -1.58 0.62
N LEU A 66 -9.58 -2.79 0.45
CA LEU A 66 -9.36 -3.35 -0.89
C LEU A 66 -10.67 -3.59 -1.65
N ARG A 67 -11.75 -3.97 -0.94
CA ARG A 67 -13.07 -4.15 -1.56
C ARG A 67 -13.60 -2.83 -2.10
N VAL A 68 -13.54 -1.77 -1.31
CA VAL A 68 -13.92 -0.41 -1.75
C VAL A 68 -13.16 0.00 -3.02
N ALA A 69 -11.83 -0.16 -3.03
CA ALA A 69 -11.03 0.15 -4.22
C ALA A 69 -11.40 -0.74 -5.43
N ALA A 70 -11.72 -2.01 -5.19
CA ALA A 70 -12.14 -2.94 -6.24
C ALA A 70 -13.52 -2.59 -6.82
N GLU A 71 -14.46 -2.12 -6.01
CA GLU A 71 -15.83 -1.76 -6.46
C GLU A 71 -15.84 -0.60 -7.45
N VAL A 72 -14.91 0.34 -7.31
CA VAL A 72 -14.78 1.50 -8.23
C VAL A 72 -13.80 1.25 -9.40
N CYS A 73 -13.20 0.04 -9.48
CA CYS A 73 -12.22 -0.33 -10.50
C CYS A 73 -12.86 -1.19 -11.61
N ASN A 74 -12.69 -0.79 -12.87
CA ASN A 74 -13.15 -1.58 -14.02
C ASN A 74 -12.07 -2.54 -14.55
N GLU A 75 -10.80 -2.13 -14.67
CA GLU A 75 -9.76 -2.88 -15.36
C GLU A 75 -8.53 -3.16 -14.51
N LEU A 76 -7.88 -2.12 -13.99
CA LEU A 76 -6.58 -2.20 -13.31
C LEU A 76 -6.61 -1.52 -11.95
N LEU A 77 -6.41 -2.29 -10.89
CA LEU A 77 -6.14 -1.78 -9.56
C LEU A 77 -4.63 -1.85 -9.26
N ILE A 78 -4.03 -0.69 -8.99
CA ILE A 78 -2.64 -0.55 -8.57
C ILE A 78 -2.62 -0.37 -7.06
N VAL A 79 -2.07 -1.33 -6.33
CA VAL A 79 -1.93 -1.26 -4.88
C VAL A 79 -0.47 -1.13 -4.51
N GLU A 80 -0.11 -0.10 -3.74
CA GLU A 80 1.21 0.00 -3.12
C GLU A 80 1.04 -0.08 -1.60
N THR A 81 1.80 -0.96 -0.96
CA THR A 81 1.68 -1.20 0.48
C THR A 81 2.98 -1.67 1.12
N HIS A 82 3.04 -1.54 2.43
CA HIS A 82 4.05 -2.20 3.25
C HIS A 82 3.82 -3.72 3.23
N VAL A 83 4.89 -4.49 3.17
CA VAL A 83 4.86 -5.96 3.17
C VAL A 83 5.83 -6.52 4.20
N ASP A 84 5.48 -7.66 4.80
CA ASP A 84 6.34 -8.38 5.74
C ASP A 84 6.30 -9.89 5.47
N ASP A 85 6.98 -10.68 6.27
CA ASP A 85 7.05 -12.14 6.15
C ASP A 85 7.46 -12.61 4.74
N LEU A 86 8.37 -11.87 4.09
CA LEU A 86 8.75 -12.09 2.68
C LEU A 86 9.42 -13.44 2.43
N HIS A 87 9.86 -14.12 3.48
CA HIS A 87 10.41 -15.48 3.42
C HIS A 87 9.32 -16.58 3.43
N ARG A 88 8.08 -16.24 3.78
CA ARG A 88 6.97 -17.19 3.83
C ARG A 88 6.28 -17.34 2.49
N TRP A 89 6.03 -18.59 2.12
CA TRP A 89 5.35 -18.96 0.88
C TRP A 89 3.82 -19.06 1.07
N LYS A 90 3.38 -19.33 2.30
CA LYS A 90 1.95 -19.36 2.65
C LYS A 90 1.46 -17.94 2.92
N PRO A 91 0.20 -17.63 2.59
CA PRO A 91 -0.39 -16.35 2.93
C PRO A 91 -0.24 -16.06 4.42
N SER A 92 0.25 -14.87 4.73
CA SER A 92 0.39 -14.35 6.09
C SER A 92 0.21 -12.84 6.10
N MET A 93 -0.25 -12.32 7.22
CA MET A 93 -0.39 -10.89 7.48
C MET A 93 0.14 -10.60 8.88
N VAL A 94 1.10 -9.69 8.98
CA VAL A 94 1.69 -9.29 10.25
C VAL A 94 0.94 -8.09 10.80
N TYR A 95 0.57 -8.16 12.08
CA TYR A 95 0.00 -7.05 12.82
C TYR A 95 1.11 -6.29 13.57
N PHE A 96 1.03 -4.97 13.57
CA PHE A 96 1.94 -4.08 14.28
C PHE A 96 1.18 -3.35 15.37
N PRO A 97 1.39 -3.71 16.66
CA PRO A 97 0.74 -3.03 17.77
C PRO A 97 1.41 -1.67 18.04
N GLY A 98 0.58 -0.64 18.24
CA GLY A 98 1.05 0.72 18.55
C GLY A 98 1.99 1.26 17.47
N ASP A 99 3.08 1.89 17.88
CA ASP A 99 4.08 2.51 17.03
C ASP A 99 5.20 1.59 16.54
N SER A 100 5.04 0.26 16.68
CA SER A 100 6.08 -0.74 16.41
C SER A 100 6.57 -0.78 14.95
N LEU A 101 5.82 -0.22 14.01
CA LEU A 101 6.24 -0.05 12.63
C LEU A 101 6.55 1.43 12.35
N ASN A 102 7.83 1.76 12.21
CA ASN A 102 8.34 3.10 11.85
C ASN A 102 8.01 4.22 12.86
N ASN A 103 7.75 3.92 14.13
CA ASN A 103 7.29 4.86 15.17
C ASN A 103 5.99 5.60 14.74
N ASP A 104 5.07 4.89 14.14
CA ASP A 104 3.80 5.42 13.64
C ASP A 104 2.67 4.47 14.05
N ASP A 105 1.80 4.93 14.92
CA ASP A 105 0.70 4.17 15.50
C ASP A 105 -0.49 3.98 14.54
N THR A 106 -0.42 4.58 13.37
CA THR A 106 -1.40 4.37 12.29
C THR A 106 -1.05 3.22 11.36
N ASN A 107 0.08 2.54 11.58
CA ASN A 107 0.52 1.38 10.80
C ASN A 107 0.05 0.08 11.45
N TYR A 108 -0.95 -0.58 10.89
CA TYR A 108 -1.54 -1.79 11.49
C TYR A 108 -1.07 -3.10 10.87
N TRP A 109 -0.92 -3.16 9.53
CA TRP A 109 -0.79 -4.44 8.84
C TRP A 109 0.27 -4.44 7.75
N ALA A 110 0.93 -5.59 7.60
CA ALA A 110 1.77 -5.88 6.43
C ALA A 110 1.51 -7.31 5.92
N PRO A 111 0.79 -7.46 4.81
CA PRO A 111 0.62 -8.74 4.15
C PRO A 111 1.92 -9.17 3.45
N ASN A 112 2.11 -10.48 3.30
CA ASN A 112 3.11 -10.97 2.38
C ASN A 112 2.58 -11.05 0.94
N VAL A 113 3.45 -11.37 -0.02
CA VAL A 113 3.09 -11.45 -1.45
C VAL A 113 1.97 -12.46 -1.70
N ALA A 114 1.98 -13.60 -1.00
CA ALA A 114 0.96 -14.64 -1.17
C ALA A 114 -0.41 -14.17 -0.64
N ALA A 115 -0.45 -13.48 0.50
CA ALA A 115 -1.68 -12.90 1.04
C ALA A 115 -2.25 -11.84 0.10
N MET A 116 -1.43 -10.88 -0.37
CA MET A 116 -1.88 -9.85 -1.31
C MET A 116 -2.48 -10.45 -2.58
N LYS A 117 -1.80 -11.43 -3.17
CA LYS A 117 -2.33 -12.12 -4.36
C LYS A 117 -3.64 -12.85 -4.10
N GLY A 118 -3.77 -13.47 -2.92
CA GLY A 118 -5.01 -14.13 -2.50
C GLY A 118 -6.15 -13.13 -2.35
N MET A 119 -5.95 -12.08 -1.54
CA MET A 119 -6.96 -11.04 -1.28
C MET A 119 -7.47 -10.39 -2.59
N LEU A 120 -6.58 -10.04 -3.50
CA LEU A 120 -6.95 -9.44 -4.79
C LEU A 120 -7.70 -10.43 -5.70
N LYS A 121 -7.33 -11.72 -5.69
CA LYS A 121 -8.07 -12.75 -6.41
C LYS A 121 -9.47 -12.98 -5.86
N ASP A 122 -9.61 -12.99 -4.53
CA ASP A 122 -10.91 -13.13 -3.85
C ASP A 122 -11.85 -11.95 -4.18
N LEU A 123 -11.28 -10.79 -4.55
CA LEU A 123 -12.02 -9.61 -5.02
C LEU A 123 -12.29 -9.62 -6.54
N GLY A 124 -12.00 -10.74 -7.23
CA GLY A 124 -12.35 -10.97 -8.63
C GLY A 124 -11.32 -10.49 -9.65
N PHE A 125 -10.08 -10.22 -9.23
CA PHE A 125 -9.01 -9.93 -10.19
C PHE A 125 -8.41 -11.23 -10.75
N ALA A 126 -8.43 -11.40 -12.06
CA ALA A 126 -7.97 -12.61 -12.72
C ALA A 126 -6.43 -12.77 -12.66
N ARG A 127 -5.70 -11.67 -12.78
CA ARG A 127 -4.23 -11.66 -12.81
C ARG A 127 -3.67 -10.63 -11.80
N VAL A 128 -2.69 -11.05 -11.00
CA VAL A 128 -2.02 -10.18 -10.02
C VAL A 128 -0.50 -10.30 -10.19
N GLU A 129 0.14 -9.20 -10.48
CA GLU A 129 1.58 -9.09 -10.70
C GLU A 129 2.25 -8.22 -9.64
N VAL A 130 3.49 -8.56 -9.25
CA VAL A 130 4.36 -7.68 -8.49
C VAL A 130 5.17 -6.86 -9.48
N VAL A 131 4.95 -5.56 -9.53
CA VAL A 131 5.60 -4.66 -10.49
C VAL A 131 6.77 -3.91 -9.87
N TYR A 132 6.68 -3.60 -8.60
CA TYR A 132 7.78 -3.02 -7.85
C TYR A 132 8.07 -3.86 -6.60
N PRO A 133 9.33 -4.15 -6.33
CA PRO A 133 10.52 -3.87 -7.13
C PRO A 133 10.56 -4.70 -8.43
N LYS A 134 11.19 -4.18 -9.48
CA LYS A 134 11.25 -4.81 -10.82
C LYS A 134 11.79 -6.25 -10.84
N ARG A 135 12.55 -6.63 -9.82
CA ARG A 135 13.10 -8.00 -9.66
C ARG A 135 12.90 -8.45 -8.22
N PRO A 136 11.64 -8.72 -7.80
CA PRO A 136 11.36 -9.07 -6.41
C PRO A 136 12.13 -10.31 -5.95
N TRP A 137 12.26 -11.34 -6.82
CA TRP A 137 13.04 -12.54 -6.51
C TRP A 137 14.53 -12.27 -6.21
N LEU A 138 15.14 -11.27 -6.86
CA LEU A 138 16.53 -10.90 -6.60
C LEU A 138 16.63 -9.99 -5.37
N ARG A 139 15.81 -8.92 -5.32
CA ARG A 139 15.84 -7.93 -4.23
C ARG A 139 15.49 -8.55 -2.89
N TYR A 140 14.56 -9.52 -2.87
CA TYR A 140 14.11 -10.22 -1.67
C TYR A 140 14.68 -11.63 -1.55
N SER A 141 15.67 -12.00 -2.39
CA SER A 141 16.42 -13.24 -2.21
C SER A 141 17.23 -13.18 -0.91
N TRP A 142 17.32 -14.31 -0.23
CA TRP A 142 18.00 -14.42 1.06
C TRP A 142 19.42 -13.82 1.08
N PRO A 143 20.32 -14.08 0.08
CA PRO A 143 21.66 -13.52 0.11
C PRO A 143 21.69 -11.98 0.03
N VAL A 144 20.86 -11.38 -0.84
CA VAL A 144 20.80 -9.91 -1.01
C VAL A 144 20.27 -9.24 0.24
N ARG A 145 19.24 -9.80 0.85
CA ARG A 145 18.67 -9.27 2.10
C ARG A 145 19.64 -9.41 3.27
N TYR A 146 20.34 -10.54 3.36
CA TYR A 146 21.36 -10.77 4.38
C TYR A 146 22.48 -9.71 4.31
N LEU A 147 23.03 -9.48 3.12
CA LEU A 147 24.05 -8.44 2.90
C LEU A 147 23.52 -7.02 3.19
N SER A 148 22.28 -6.73 2.80
CA SER A 148 21.62 -5.47 3.08
C SER A 148 21.40 -5.25 4.58
N SER A 149 21.05 -6.31 5.30
CA SER A 149 20.83 -6.28 6.75
C SER A 149 22.11 -6.05 7.53
N ILE A 150 23.22 -6.63 7.11
CA ILE A 150 24.55 -6.37 7.68
C ILE A 150 24.93 -4.90 7.48
N LYS A 151 24.75 -4.35 6.28
CA LYS A 151 24.97 -2.92 6.01
C LYS A 151 24.07 -2.04 6.86
N GLY A 152 22.80 -2.43 7.06
CA GLY A 152 21.84 -1.72 7.90
C GLY A 152 22.27 -1.60 9.35
N LEU A 153 22.85 -2.66 9.93
CA LEU A 153 23.39 -2.66 11.30
C LEU A 153 24.48 -1.60 11.49
N PHE A 154 25.36 -1.42 10.50
CA PHE A 154 26.43 -0.41 10.56
C PHE A 154 25.95 1.01 10.26
N SER A 155 24.78 1.18 9.64
CA SER A 155 24.24 2.49 9.27
C SER A 155 23.09 2.98 10.17
N GLY A 156 22.75 2.23 11.22
CA GLY A 156 21.65 2.57 12.15
C GLY A 156 20.24 2.49 11.52
N ARG A 157 20.09 1.84 10.36
CA ARG A 157 18.83 1.73 9.61
C ARG A 157 18.06 0.46 10.01
N GLY A 158 17.36 0.50 11.13
CA GLY A 158 16.47 -0.57 11.56
C GLY A 158 17.18 -1.84 12.07
N SER A 159 16.41 -2.80 12.57
CA SER A 159 16.95 -4.09 13.03
C SER A 159 17.26 -5.02 11.85
N PHE A 160 18.19 -5.95 12.04
CA PHE A 160 18.49 -7.00 11.08
C PHE A 160 17.23 -7.74 10.61
N ARG A 161 16.35 -8.09 11.55
CA ARG A 161 15.09 -8.79 11.28
C ARG A 161 14.14 -7.97 10.41
N GLN A 162 13.98 -6.67 10.68
CA GLN A 162 13.16 -5.78 9.88
C GLN A 162 13.66 -5.72 8.43
N THR A 163 14.96 -5.46 8.24
CA THR A 163 15.55 -5.40 6.90
C THR A 163 15.41 -6.73 6.14
N MET A 164 15.44 -7.87 6.84
CA MET A 164 15.28 -9.19 6.23
C MET A 164 13.85 -9.46 5.76
N ASN A 165 12.85 -9.04 6.50
CA ASN A 165 11.47 -9.50 6.30
C ASN A 165 10.53 -8.43 5.71
N GLN A 166 10.86 -7.16 5.86
CA GLN A 166 9.98 -6.05 5.49
C GLN A 166 10.37 -5.37 4.18
N GLY A 167 9.42 -4.72 3.56
CA GLY A 167 9.64 -3.92 2.37
C GLY A 167 8.38 -3.18 1.93
N ARG A 168 8.47 -2.50 0.80
CA ARG A 168 7.33 -1.91 0.10
C ARG A 168 7.21 -2.52 -1.28
N MET A 169 5.99 -2.84 -1.68
CA MET A 169 5.72 -3.45 -2.97
C MET A 169 4.51 -2.81 -3.66
N SER A 170 4.57 -2.79 -4.98
CA SER A 170 3.43 -2.43 -5.83
C SER A 170 2.92 -3.65 -6.55
N PHE A 171 1.61 -3.83 -6.50
CA PHE A 171 0.86 -4.90 -7.13
C PHE A 171 -0.05 -4.31 -8.20
N HIS A 172 -0.05 -4.91 -9.37
CA HIS A 172 -1.00 -4.63 -10.43
C HIS A 172 -1.99 -5.79 -10.50
N ALA A 173 -3.26 -5.51 -10.27
CA ALA A 173 -4.35 -6.47 -10.31
C ALA A 173 -5.28 -6.14 -11.48
N TYR A 174 -5.44 -7.09 -12.38
CA TYR A 174 -6.21 -6.96 -13.63
C TYR A 174 -7.50 -7.78 -13.54
N ARG A 175 -8.57 -7.18 -13.97
CA ARG A 175 -9.88 -7.84 -14.13
C ARG A 175 -9.89 -8.85 -15.27
#